data_f2f74991319d93a88864bcd95f505c2a
#
_entry.id   f2f74991319d93a88864bcd95f505c2a
#
_cell.length_a   1.000
_cell.length_b   1.000
_cell.length_c   1.000
_cell.angle_alpha   90.00
_cell.angle_beta   90.00
_cell.angle_gamma   90.00
#
_symmetry.space_group_name_H-M   'P 1'
#
loop_
_entity.id
_entity.type
_entity.pdbx_description
1 polymer ?
#
loop_
_entity_poly.entity_id
_entity_poly.type
_entity_poly.pdbx_seq_one_letter_code
_entity_poly.pdbx_strand_id
1 'polypeptide(L)'
;IATFDADMIPQHTFLMKTVPYFLLSRFAKENGKWRLKKEEEVDKKFRLGLIQTPQSFYNPDLFQFNLYAEGNIPNEQDFFSREVNTMRNTSNAIAYTGSNTVILREAMEEIGGFPLKTITEDFETSLRIQKAGFITYATDEIQAAGLTTTTIKSMIRQRVRWARGIIQSLQNTHAIATPRLPLLARLTYLNTFLYWWSFFNRLIFVMSPILFALFDYRIVNSHFWDVIVFWLPAYFFYSMSMRYLSSNVRNQRWSQIIDTIFMPYLIVPVLLETFHIHQRKFKVTNKKKEGKGIGFEFAVFAIPHVILLALSAAAMIRFVHGKYGWALFYSSIILFWIIHNMVSLFYAIFFMLGRPAYRNSERIRAEEDITIQYKALTYEARTADVSENGLAFWSEKPIYLPENKTVEFVITTSHYKARLEGKIVYVKEQDKGWRYSAAIRAVDEENKRQYMQIIYDRTHSLPMQMDLWVTAYDDMLRNIKKRLKQPFKDKRKMPRIPMERQITFTNGAACRLVDFNYCYFSVSDFNTNGSQDDTFIYNTESGIPLVLKRTGIYIRHSSEELLSVVNLDDLTGKNIINQILVDIKNTDEKEG
;
A
#
# COMPACT_ATOMS: atom_id res chain seq x y z
N ILE A 1 -25.74 -5.53 -14.91
CA ILE A 1 -24.55 -4.89 -15.53
C ILE A 1 -23.47 -4.83 -14.46
N ALA A 2 -22.31 -5.41 -14.72
CA ALA A 2 -21.14 -5.25 -13.84
C ALA A 2 -20.20 -4.20 -14.45
N THR A 3 -19.65 -3.30 -13.61
CA THR A 3 -18.80 -2.19 -14.04
C THR A 3 -17.46 -2.23 -13.31
N PHE A 4 -16.37 -2.06 -14.07
CA PHE A 4 -15.02 -1.99 -13.55
C PHE A 4 -14.21 -0.93 -14.30
N ASP A 5 -13.38 -0.18 -13.58
CA ASP A 5 -12.30 0.60 -14.19
C ASP A 5 -11.31 -0.36 -14.89
N ALA A 6 -10.66 0.09 -15.94
CA ALA A 6 -9.77 -0.75 -16.77
C ALA A 6 -8.59 -1.38 -16.00
N ASP A 7 -8.27 -0.86 -14.84
CA ASP A 7 -7.20 -1.34 -13.95
C ASP A 7 -7.73 -2.10 -12.70
N MET A 8 -9.06 -2.25 -12.57
CA MET A 8 -9.68 -3.03 -11.51
C MET A 8 -9.86 -4.48 -11.93
N ILE A 9 -9.36 -5.39 -11.12
CA ILE A 9 -9.42 -6.83 -11.36
C ILE A 9 -10.35 -7.45 -10.33
N PRO A 10 -11.52 -8.01 -10.78
CA PRO A 10 -12.44 -8.70 -9.88
C PRO A 10 -11.89 -10.05 -9.44
N GLN A 11 -12.23 -10.45 -8.22
CA GLN A 11 -12.02 -11.82 -7.75
C GLN A 11 -13.01 -12.77 -8.46
N HIS A 12 -12.65 -14.06 -8.57
CA HIS A 12 -13.52 -15.09 -9.17
C HIS A 12 -14.87 -15.20 -8.47
N THR A 13 -14.96 -14.80 -7.20
CA THR A 13 -16.18 -14.80 -6.39
C THR A 13 -17.08 -13.59 -6.57
N PHE A 14 -16.67 -12.56 -7.32
CA PHE A 14 -17.37 -11.27 -7.39
C PHE A 14 -18.87 -11.38 -7.68
N LEU A 15 -19.25 -12.12 -8.74
CA LEU A 15 -20.66 -12.29 -9.08
C LEU A 15 -21.41 -13.17 -8.08
N MET A 16 -20.74 -14.18 -7.53
CA MET A 16 -21.33 -15.05 -6.50
C MET A 16 -21.64 -14.29 -5.22
N LYS A 17 -20.88 -13.26 -4.90
CA LYS A 17 -21.03 -12.43 -3.70
C LYS A 17 -21.96 -11.23 -3.90
N THR A 18 -22.26 -10.83 -5.13
CA THR A 18 -23.05 -9.62 -5.42
C THR A 18 -24.44 -9.92 -6.01
N VAL A 19 -24.55 -10.84 -6.96
CA VAL A 19 -25.82 -11.14 -7.63
C VAL A 19 -26.92 -11.66 -6.69
N PRO A 20 -26.63 -12.51 -5.67
CA PRO A 20 -27.67 -13.00 -4.77
C PRO A 20 -28.45 -11.91 -4.02
N TYR A 21 -27.86 -10.74 -3.78
CA TYR A 21 -28.57 -9.62 -3.15
C TYR A 21 -29.83 -9.16 -3.94
N PHE A 22 -29.77 -9.19 -5.27
CA PHE A 22 -30.91 -8.83 -6.13
C PHE A 22 -32.06 -9.85 -6.04
N LEU A 23 -31.76 -11.04 -5.54
CA LEU A 23 -32.72 -12.12 -5.39
C LEU A 23 -33.32 -12.23 -3.96
N LEU A 24 -32.81 -11.44 -3.00
CA LEU A 24 -33.22 -11.54 -1.58
C LEU A 24 -34.74 -11.38 -1.40
N SER A 25 -35.39 -10.51 -2.17
CA SER A 25 -36.85 -10.35 -2.10
C SER A 25 -37.63 -11.62 -2.46
N ARG A 26 -37.03 -12.52 -3.24
CA ARG A 26 -37.63 -13.76 -3.73
C ARG A 26 -37.39 -14.98 -2.84
N PHE A 27 -36.56 -14.84 -1.81
CA PHE A 27 -36.23 -15.94 -0.89
C PHE A 27 -36.66 -15.63 0.54
N ALA A 28 -37.11 -16.66 1.26
CA ALA A 28 -37.34 -16.62 2.70
C ALA A 28 -36.47 -17.68 3.39
N LYS A 29 -36.03 -17.39 4.62
CA LYS A 29 -35.31 -18.34 5.45
C LYS A 29 -36.27 -18.91 6.50
N GLU A 30 -36.58 -20.21 6.41
CA GLU A 30 -37.44 -20.94 7.34
C GLU A 30 -36.68 -22.12 7.91
N ASN A 31 -36.67 -22.26 9.23
CA ASN A 31 -35.95 -23.35 9.94
C ASN A 31 -34.48 -23.50 9.50
N GLY A 32 -33.81 -22.38 9.22
CA GLY A 32 -32.40 -22.36 8.80
C GLY A 32 -32.18 -22.67 7.30
N LYS A 33 -33.19 -23.04 6.54
CA LYS A 33 -33.13 -23.32 5.10
C LYS A 33 -33.72 -22.19 4.28
N TRP A 34 -33.14 -21.92 3.11
CA TRP A 34 -33.67 -20.96 2.17
C TRP A 34 -34.73 -21.62 1.27
N ARG A 35 -35.88 -20.98 1.13
CA ARG A 35 -36.90 -21.36 0.15
C ARG A 35 -37.26 -20.20 -0.78
N LEU A 36 -37.69 -20.54 -1.98
CA LEU A 36 -38.27 -19.58 -2.88
C LEU A 36 -39.65 -19.15 -2.35
N LYS A 37 -39.90 -17.85 -2.27
CA LYS A 37 -41.20 -17.28 -1.94
C LYS A 37 -42.19 -17.52 -3.10
N LYS A 38 -43.45 -17.66 -2.74
CA LYS A 38 -44.53 -17.55 -3.76
C LYS A 38 -44.62 -16.11 -4.24
N GLU A 39 -45.12 -15.88 -5.44
CA GLU A 39 -45.18 -14.55 -6.05
C GLU A 39 -45.96 -13.52 -5.23
N GLU A 40 -46.95 -13.98 -4.47
CA GLU A 40 -47.74 -13.19 -3.53
C GLU A 40 -46.95 -12.73 -2.28
N GLU A 41 -45.90 -13.48 -1.91
CA GLU A 41 -45.04 -13.21 -0.75
C GLU A 41 -43.86 -12.30 -1.11
N VAL A 42 -43.65 -12.01 -2.40
CA VAL A 42 -42.54 -11.17 -2.86
C VAL A 42 -42.85 -9.71 -2.56
N ASP A 43 -41.97 -9.04 -1.81
CA ASP A 43 -42.09 -7.60 -1.58
C ASP A 43 -41.77 -6.82 -2.85
N LYS A 44 -42.81 -6.40 -3.55
CA LYS A 44 -42.72 -5.60 -4.81
C LYS A 44 -42.13 -4.20 -4.56
N LYS A 45 -42.07 -3.73 -3.29
CA LYS A 45 -41.47 -2.44 -2.94
C LYS A 45 -39.95 -2.54 -2.82
N PHE A 46 -39.42 -3.75 -2.61
CA PHE A 46 -37.98 -3.97 -2.55
C PHE A 46 -37.41 -4.04 -3.98
N ARG A 47 -36.99 -2.90 -4.49
CA ARG A 47 -36.37 -2.77 -5.83
C ARG A 47 -34.90 -2.41 -5.64
N LEU A 48 -34.02 -3.43 -5.57
CA LEU A 48 -32.57 -3.20 -5.48
C LEU A 48 -32.03 -2.82 -6.85
N GLY A 49 -31.52 -1.60 -6.99
CA GLY A 49 -31.02 -1.06 -8.27
C GLY A 49 -29.51 -1.18 -8.43
N LEU A 50 -28.75 -1.16 -7.32
CA LEU A 50 -27.30 -1.11 -7.38
C LEU A 50 -26.66 -1.70 -6.12
N ILE A 51 -25.56 -2.47 -6.32
CA ILE A 51 -24.68 -2.93 -5.25
C ILE A 51 -23.27 -2.44 -5.55
N GLN A 52 -22.70 -1.71 -4.59
CA GLN A 52 -21.31 -1.25 -4.60
C GLN A 52 -20.48 -2.09 -3.64
N THR A 53 -19.42 -2.73 -4.14
CA THR A 53 -18.36 -3.30 -3.29
C THR A 53 -17.22 -2.30 -3.10
N PRO A 54 -16.41 -2.38 -2.03
CA PRO A 54 -15.33 -1.44 -1.79
C PRO A 54 -14.32 -1.38 -2.95
N GLN A 55 -13.85 -0.19 -3.26
CA GLN A 55 -12.63 -0.04 -4.06
C GLN A 55 -11.43 -0.35 -3.17
N SER A 56 -10.57 -1.24 -3.64
CA SER A 56 -9.33 -1.62 -2.97
C SER A 56 -8.16 -1.57 -3.93
N PHE A 57 -6.93 -1.58 -3.41
CA PHE A 57 -5.74 -1.32 -4.23
C PHE A 57 -4.60 -2.25 -3.86
N TYR A 58 -3.84 -2.72 -4.87
CA TYR A 58 -2.67 -3.56 -4.68
C TYR A 58 -1.43 -2.78 -4.27
N ASN A 59 -1.30 -1.54 -4.75
CA ASN A 59 -0.18 -0.68 -4.43
C ASN A 59 -0.52 0.24 -3.25
N PRO A 60 0.47 0.57 -2.39
CA PRO A 60 0.30 1.58 -1.37
C PRO A 60 -0.04 2.92 -2.02
N ASP A 61 -0.97 3.66 -1.43
CA ASP A 61 -1.23 5.02 -1.84
C ASP A 61 -0.08 5.97 -1.49
N LEU A 62 -0.17 7.21 -1.95
CA LEU A 62 0.89 8.19 -1.70
C LEU A 62 1.05 8.53 -0.22
N PHE A 63 0.00 8.41 0.61
CA PHE A 63 0.12 8.65 2.06
C PHE A 63 0.93 7.54 2.71
N GLN A 64 0.64 6.29 2.37
CA GLN A 64 1.41 5.14 2.82
C GLN A 64 2.85 5.21 2.31
N PHE A 65 3.04 5.45 1.01
CA PHE A 65 4.34 5.38 0.35
C PHE A 65 5.27 6.55 0.71
N ASN A 66 4.82 7.80 0.54
CA ASN A 66 5.66 8.98 0.76
C ASN A 66 6.01 9.20 2.23
N LEU A 67 5.16 8.74 3.15
CA LEU A 67 5.39 8.85 4.59
C LEU A 67 6.03 7.60 5.21
N TYR A 68 6.42 6.59 4.40
CA TYR A 68 6.99 5.31 4.86
C TYR A 68 6.07 4.57 5.85
N ALA A 69 4.77 4.64 5.63
CA ALA A 69 3.73 4.15 6.51
C ALA A 69 2.95 2.94 5.95
N GLU A 70 3.51 2.23 4.96
CA GLU A 70 2.86 1.10 4.27
C GLU A 70 2.43 -0.04 5.20
N GLY A 71 3.05 -0.19 6.35
CA GLY A 71 2.70 -1.20 7.35
C GLY A 71 1.83 -0.70 8.51
N ASN A 72 1.50 0.61 8.57
CA ASN A 72 0.91 1.21 9.77
C ASN A 72 -0.44 1.87 9.54
N ILE A 73 -0.73 2.28 8.31
CA ILE A 73 -2.00 2.94 7.98
C ILE A 73 -2.66 2.23 6.80
N PRO A 74 -4.00 2.14 6.77
CA PRO A 74 -4.75 1.66 5.63
C PRO A 74 -4.67 2.65 4.46
N ASN A 75 -5.13 2.24 3.28
CA ASN A 75 -5.30 3.13 2.15
C ASN A 75 -6.26 4.27 2.52
N GLU A 76 -5.98 5.47 2.05
CA GLU A 76 -6.79 6.65 2.40
C GLU A 76 -8.24 6.52 1.94
N GLN A 77 -8.48 5.84 0.82
CA GLN A 77 -9.82 5.63 0.27
C GLN A 77 -10.63 4.54 0.99
N ASP A 78 -9.99 3.67 1.77
CA ASP A 78 -10.67 2.61 2.54
C ASP A 78 -11.71 3.19 3.52
N PHE A 79 -11.41 4.33 4.12
CA PHE A 79 -12.34 4.99 5.04
C PHE A 79 -13.65 5.36 4.35
N PHE A 80 -13.59 5.90 3.13
CA PHE A 80 -14.79 6.21 2.39
C PHE A 80 -15.49 4.94 1.89
N SER A 81 -14.77 4.04 1.22
CA SER A 81 -15.36 2.92 0.51
C SER A 81 -15.92 1.83 1.43
N ARG A 82 -15.28 1.59 2.59
CA ARG A 82 -15.68 0.54 3.53
C ARG A 82 -16.53 1.05 4.68
N GLU A 83 -16.26 2.25 5.19
CA GLU A 83 -16.95 2.75 6.40
C GLU A 83 -18.05 3.74 6.01
N VAL A 84 -17.69 4.86 5.38
CA VAL A 84 -18.66 5.92 5.09
C VAL A 84 -19.75 5.45 4.12
N ASN A 85 -19.38 4.71 3.06
CA ASN A 85 -20.34 4.28 2.06
C ASN A 85 -21.29 3.18 2.60
N THR A 86 -20.81 2.28 3.44
CA THR A 86 -21.64 1.28 4.11
C THR A 86 -22.60 1.91 5.13
N MET A 87 -22.17 2.94 5.89
CA MET A 87 -23.05 3.70 6.78
C MET A 87 -24.20 4.37 6.03
N ARG A 88 -24.00 4.76 4.77
CA ARG A 88 -25.03 5.36 3.91
C ARG A 88 -26.15 4.41 3.51
N ASN A 89 -26.02 3.10 3.75
CA ASN A 89 -27.12 2.14 3.56
C ASN A 89 -28.35 2.53 4.36
N THR A 90 -28.18 3.04 5.58
CA THR A 90 -29.27 3.44 6.47
C THR A 90 -30.14 4.58 5.89
N SER A 91 -29.57 5.40 5.04
CA SER A 91 -30.22 6.54 4.41
C SER A 91 -30.60 6.29 2.94
N ASN A 92 -30.28 5.13 2.39
CA ASN A 92 -30.35 4.86 0.95
C ASN A 92 -29.66 5.95 0.12
N ALA A 93 -28.45 6.33 0.52
CA ALA A 93 -27.68 7.42 -0.12
C ALA A 93 -26.26 6.99 -0.44
N ILE A 94 -26.03 5.70 -0.78
CA ILE A 94 -24.71 5.20 -1.14
C ILE A 94 -24.22 5.89 -2.41
N ALA A 95 -22.92 6.05 -2.50
CA ALA A 95 -22.26 6.57 -3.69
C ALA A 95 -21.80 5.41 -4.58
N TYR A 96 -22.23 5.40 -5.83
CA TYR A 96 -21.58 4.61 -6.87
C TYR A 96 -20.25 5.29 -7.23
N THR A 97 -19.17 4.53 -7.23
CA THR A 97 -17.78 5.03 -7.38
C THR A 97 -17.15 4.69 -8.72
N GLY A 98 -17.97 4.33 -9.72
CA GLY A 98 -17.56 4.08 -11.11
C GLY A 98 -17.07 2.66 -11.37
N SER A 99 -16.70 1.91 -10.33
CA SER A 99 -16.10 0.57 -10.44
C SER A 99 -16.59 -0.36 -9.34
N ASN A 100 -16.34 -1.67 -9.50
CA ASN A 100 -16.63 -2.73 -8.51
C ASN A 100 -18.12 -2.80 -8.14
N THR A 101 -18.98 -2.63 -9.12
CA THR A 101 -20.43 -2.42 -8.92
C THR A 101 -21.23 -3.33 -9.81
N VAL A 102 -22.35 -3.82 -9.28
CA VAL A 102 -23.40 -4.46 -10.07
C VAL A 102 -24.64 -3.59 -10.08
N ILE A 103 -25.16 -3.28 -11.26
CA ILE A 103 -26.32 -2.41 -11.46
C ILE A 103 -27.41 -3.21 -12.17
N LEU A 104 -28.65 -3.10 -11.71
CA LEU A 104 -29.81 -3.68 -12.35
C LEU A 104 -30.06 -2.96 -13.69
N ARG A 105 -30.24 -3.72 -14.79
CA ARG A 105 -30.47 -3.14 -16.13
C ARG A 105 -31.72 -2.26 -16.13
N GLU A 106 -32.82 -2.74 -15.53
CA GLU A 106 -34.06 -1.99 -15.41
C GLU A 106 -33.88 -0.62 -14.76
N ALA A 107 -33.06 -0.54 -13.69
CA ALA A 107 -32.77 0.73 -13.03
C ALA A 107 -32.04 1.72 -13.96
N MET A 108 -31.12 1.22 -14.81
CA MET A 108 -30.41 2.05 -15.79
C MET A 108 -31.33 2.52 -16.92
N GLU A 109 -32.23 1.67 -17.38
CA GLU A 109 -33.22 2.01 -18.43
C GLU A 109 -34.22 3.06 -17.91
N GLU A 110 -34.71 2.92 -16.66
CA GLU A 110 -35.63 3.87 -16.02
C GLU A 110 -35.05 5.28 -15.86
N ILE A 111 -33.74 5.38 -15.58
CA ILE A 111 -33.08 6.70 -15.44
C ILE A 111 -32.54 7.27 -16.76
N GLY A 112 -32.70 6.54 -17.89
CA GLY A 112 -32.23 6.95 -19.21
C GLY A 112 -30.75 6.81 -19.46
N GLY A 113 -30.06 5.88 -18.77
CA GLY A 113 -28.64 5.61 -18.91
C GLY A 113 -27.75 6.51 -18.07
N PHE A 114 -26.44 6.50 -18.37
CA PHE A 114 -25.46 7.32 -17.66
C PHE A 114 -25.62 8.82 -17.94
N PRO A 115 -25.54 9.70 -16.91
CA PRO A 115 -25.63 11.14 -17.10
C PRO A 115 -24.40 11.68 -17.85
N LEU A 116 -24.64 12.59 -18.81
CA LEU A 116 -23.59 13.15 -19.67
C LEU A 116 -23.18 14.58 -19.29
N LYS A 117 -23.85 15.20 -18.30
CA LYS A 117 -23.65 16.62 -17.94
C LYS A 117 -22.81 16.82 -16.68
N THR A 118 -22.12 15.79 -16.22
CA THR A 118 -21.27 15.82 -15.03
C THR A 118 -19.92 15.17 -15.33
N ILE A 119 -18.89 15.51 -14.56
CA ILE A 119 -17.58 14.87 -14.62
C ILE A 119 -17.43 13.70 -13.63
N THR A 120 -18.50 13.34 -12.90
CA THR A 120 -18.66 12.16 -12.03
C THR A 120 -20.02 11.54 -12.34
N GLU A 121 -20.11 10.90 -13.51
CA GLU A 121 -21.33 10.25 -14.00
C GLU A 121 -21.78 9.11 -13.10
N ASP A 122 -20.82 8.46 -12.43
CA ASP A 122 -21.02 7.40 -11.46
C ASP A 122 -21.83 7.90 -10.25
N PHE A 123 -21.36 8.91 -9.58
CA PHE A 123 -22.04 9.48 -8.41
C PHE A 123 -23.44 9.99 -8.75
N GLU A 124 -23.59 10.68 -9.88
CA GLU A 124 -24.90 11.15 -10.33
C GLU A 124 -25.84 9.99 -10.72
N THR A 125 -25.31 8.89 -11.24
CA THR A 125 -26.09 7.68 -11.55
C THR A 125 -26.73 7.11 -10.28
N SER A 126 -25.99 6.96 -9.18
CA SER A 126 -26.56 6.48 -7.92
C SER A 126 -27.68 7.40 -7.40
N LEU A 127 -27.50 8.71 -7.50
CA LEU A 127 -28.52 9.71 -7.13
C LEU A 127 -29.80 9.57 -7.97
N ARG A 128 -29.68 9.37 -9.28
CA ARG A 128 -30.84 9.20 -10.18
C ARG A 128 -31.58 7.90 -9.90
N ILE A 129 -30.86 6.80 -9.67
CA ILE A 129 -31.43 5.49 -9.31
C ILE A 129 -32.22 5.61 -7.99
N GLN A 130 -31.68 6.28 -6.98
CA GLN A 130 -32.35 6.52 -5.70
C GLN A 130 -33.59 7.41 -5.84
N LYS A 131 -33.53 8.47 -6.66
CA LYS A 131 -34.67 9.32 -6.99
C LYS A 131 -35.79 8.60 -7.76
N ALA A 132 -35.47 7.56 -8.52
CA ALA A 132 -36.41 6.67 -9.16
C ALA A 132 -37.04 5.64 -8.20
N GLY A 133 -36.66 5.66 -6.93
CA GLY A 133 -37.24 4.82 -5.87
C GLY A 133 -36.58 3.45 -5.71
N PHE A 134 -35.42 3.22 -6.33
CA PHE A 134 -34.64 2.01 -6.09
C PHE A 134 -33.82 2.10 -4.81
N ILE A 135 -33.61 0.95 -4.21
CA ILE A 135 -32.67 0.77 -3.13
C ILE A 135 -31.25 0.63 -3.70
N THR A 136 -30.29 1.26 -3.06
CA THR A 136 -28.86 1.11 -3.38
C THR A 136 -28.14 0.60 -2.13
N TYR A 137 -27.19 -0.32 -2.32
CA TYR A 137 -26.53 -0.99 -1.20
C TYR A 137 -25.03 -1.05 -1.38
N ALA A 138 -24.28 -0.74 -0.32
CA ALA A 138 -22.83 -0.89 -0.26
C ALA A 138 -22.45 -2.05 0.68
N THR A 139 -21.54 -2.90 0.23
CA THR A 139 -20.95 -3.97 1.05
C THR A 139 -19.62 -3.50 1.63
N ASP A 140 -19.10 -4.19 2.64
CA ASP A 140 -17.77 -3.98 3.23
C ASP A 140 -16.74 -5.01 2.75
N GLU A 141 -17.20 -6.06 2.05
CA GLU A 141 -16.34 -7.14 1.55
C GLU A 141 -15.66 -6.74 0.24
N ILE A 142 -14.33 -6.78 0.24
CA ILE A 142 -13.52 -6.47 -0.95
C ILE A 142 -13.64 -7.62 -1.96
N GLN A 143 -14.12 -7.31 -3.16
CA GLN A 143 -14.31 -8.28 -4.25
C GLN A 143 -13.56 -7.91 -5.53
N ALA A 144 -12.88 -6.77 -5.54
CA ALA A 144 -12.00 -6.36 -6.63
C ALA A 144 -10.94 -5.39 -6.12
N ALA A 145 -9.78 -5.38 -6.75
CA ALA A 145 -8.71 -4.45 -6.43
C ALA A 145 -8.02 -3.94 -7.71
N GLY A 146 -7.41 -2.77 -7.61
CA GLY A 146 -6.76 -2.10 -8.74
C GLY A 146 -5.54 -1.29 -8.32
N LEU A 147 -5.26 -0.23 -9.08
CA LEU A 147 -4.12 0.66 -8.82
C LEU A 147 -4.59 2.02 -8.33
N THR A 148 -3.97 2.53 -7.28
CA THR A 148 -4.11 3.93 -6.86
C THR A 148 -3.13 4.82 -7.63
N THR A 149 -3.33 6.14 -7.52
CA THR A 149 -2.44 7.13 -8.14
C THR A 149 -1.03 7.08 -7.56
N THR A 150 -0.03 7.23 -8.42
CA THR A 150 1.40 7.12 -8.06
C THR A 150 2.13 8.45 -8.06
N THR A 151 1.48 9.55 -8.48
CA THR A 151 2.07 10.90 -8.49
C THR A 151 1.17 11.90 -7.76
N ILE A 152 1.77 12.88 -7.09
CA ILE A 152 1.05 13.96 -6.36
C ILE A 152 0.15 14.74 -7.31
N LYS A 153 0.64 15.06 -8.49
CA LYS A 153 -0.12 15.77 -9.53
C LYS A 153 -1.39 15.02 -9.95
N SER A 154 -1.28 13.70 -10.18
CA SER A 154 -2.44 12.87 -10.53
C SER A 154 -3.43 12.79 -9.39
N MET A 155 -2.96 12.63 -8.16
CA MET A 155 -3.79 12.57 -6.96
C MET A 155 -4.55 13.89 -6.73
N ILE A 156 -3.88 15.04 -6.79
CA ILE A 156 -4.54 16.35 -6.64
C ILE A 156 -5.59 16.55 -7.74
N ARG A 157 -5.25 16.24 -9.00
CA ARG A 157 -6.22 16.32 -10.11
C ARG A 157 -7.43 15.42 -9.90
N GLN A 158 -7.23 14.23 -9.40
CA GLN A 158 -8.30 13.29 -9.08
C GLN A 158 -9.22 13.87 -7.99
N ARG A 159 -8.66 14.42 -6.90
CA ARG A 159 -9.43 15.04 -5.82
C ARG A 159 -10.19 16.29 -6.27
N VAL A 160 -9.57 17.14 -7.08
CA VAL A 160 -10.24 18.30 -7.69
C VAL A 160 -11.42 17.86 -8.56
N ARG A 161 -11.24 16.81 -9.38
CA ARG A 161 -12.31 16.25 -10.20
C ARG A 161 -13.47 15.74 -9.34
N TRP A 162 -13.17 14.98 -8.29
CA TRP A 162 -14.21 14.46 -7.39
C TRP A 162 -14.95 15.59 -6.67
N ALA A 163 -14.24 16.56 -6.11
CA ALA A 163 -14.88 17.71 -5.45
C ALA A 163 -15.85 18.44 -6.37
N ARG A 164 -15.37 18.80 -7.56
CA ARG A 164 -16.18 19.52 -8.53
C ARG A 164 -17.35 18.66 -9.07
N GLY A 165 -17.09 17.43 -9.46
CA GLY A 165 -18.11 16.56 -10.03
C GLY A 165 -19.22 16.20 -9.03
N ILE A 166 -18.90 15.95 -7.77
CA ILE A 166 -19.90 15.69 -6.73
C ILE A 166 -20.77 16.93 -6.50
N ILE A 167 -20.19 18.14 -6.43
CA ILE A 167 -20.97 19.38 -6.31
C ILE A 167 -21.88 19.58 -7.52
N GLN A 168 -21.38 19.36 -8.75
CA GLN A 168 -22.21 19.37 -9.96
C GLN A 168 -23.39 18.40 -9.89
N SER A 169 -23.11 17.16 -9.49
CA SER A 169 -24.14 16.12 -9.40
C SER A 169 -25.23 16.47 -8.38
N LEU A 170 -24.83 17.03 -7.23
CA LEU A 170 -25.78 17.51 -6.22
C LEU A 170 -26.64 18.67 -6.73
N GLN A 171 -26.06 19.59 -7.49
CA GLN A 171 -26.75 20.71 -8.11
C GLN A 171 -27.71 20.24 -9.24
N ASN A 172 -27.21 19.42 -10.19
CA ASN A 172 -27.97 18.87 -11.32
C ASN A 172 -29.21 18.09 -10.89
N THR A 173 -29.08 17.33 -9.80
CA THR A 173 -30.16 16.48 -9.28
C THR A 173 -31.02 17.15 -8.23
N HIS A 174 -30.65 18.35 -7.76
CA HIS A 174 -31.26 19.02 -6.61
C HIS A 174 -31.36 18.11 -5.38
N ALA A 175 -30.31 17.30 -5.12
CA ALA A 175 -30.33 16.20 -4.16
C ALA A 175 -30.72 16.61 -2.74
N ILE A 176 -30.37 17.80 -2.32
CA ILE A 176 -30.65 18.33 -0.97
C ILE A 176 -32.11 18.79 -0.85
N ALA A 177 -32.70 19.33 -1.92
CA ALA A 177 -34.02 19.96 -1.88
C ALA A 177 -35.16 19.06 -2.39
N THR A 178 -34.86 18.02 -3.18
CA THR A 178 -35.89 17.19 -3.84
C THR A 178 -36.74 16.38 -2.86
N PRO A 179 -38.08 16.41 -2.94
CA PRO A 179 -38.94 15.58 -2.12
C PRO A 179 -38.94 14.08 -2.52
N ARG A 180 -38.35 13.74 -3.68
CA ARG A 180 -38.22 12.35 -4.14
C ARG A 180 -37.25 11.52 -3.33
N LEU A 181 -36.38 12.17 -2.54
CA LEU A 181 -35.46 11.52 -1.62
C LEU A 181 -35.95 11.64 -0.17
N PRO A 182 -35.82 10.60 0.66
CA PRO A 182 -36.10 10.67 2.09
C PRO A 182 -35.28 11.77 2.78
N LEU A 183 -35.78 12.34 3.86
CA LEU A 183 -35.10 13.41 4.61
C LEU A 183 -33.68 13.00 5.00
N LEU A 184 -33.49 11.77 5.48
CA LEU A 184 -32.18 11.26 5.90
C LEU A 184 -31.19 11.20 4.73
N ALA A 185 -31.63 10.80 3.53
CA ALA A 185 -30.81 10.84 2.33
C ALA A 185 -30.41 12.28 1.96
N ARG A 186 -31.35 13.22 2.04
CA ARG A 186 -31.08 14.65 1.77
C ARG A 186 -30.07 15.23 2.74
N LEU A 187 -30.15 14.88 4.03
CA LEU A 187 -29.17 15.27 5.04
C LEU A 187 -27.79 14.63 4.79
N THR A 188 -27.77 13.38 4.35
CA THR A 188 -26.51 12.71 3.93
C THR A 188 -25.84 13.42 2.75
N TYR A 189 -26.62 13.89 1.77
CA TYR A 189 -26.10 14.67 0.64
C TYR A 189 -25.69 16.09 1.03
N LEU A 190 -26.39 16.72 1.96
CA LEU A 190 -25.95 17.99 2.56
C LEU A 190 -24.59 17.81 3.26
N ASN A 191 -24.43 16.74 4.05
CA ASN A 191 -23.14 16.43 4.68
C ASN A 191 -22.05 16.18 3.65
N THR A 192 -22.37 15.52 2.51
CA THR A 192 -21.44 15.33 1.40
C THR A 192 -20.98 16.66 0.79
N PHE A 193 -21.88 17.62 0.63
CA PHE A 193 -21.55 18.98 0.19
C PHE A 193 -20.64 19.69 1.21
N LEU A 194 -21.00 19.64 2.50
CA LEU A 194 -20.26 20.26 3.59
C LEU A 194 -18.86 19.65 3.78
N TYR A 195 -18.68 18.36 3.47
CA TYR A 195 -17.37 17.73 3.48
C TYR A 195 -16.39 18.44 2.54
N TRP A 196 -16.79 18.79 1.32
CA TRP A 196 -15.92 19.52 0.39
C TRP A 196 -15.62 20.96 0.84
N TRP A 197 -16.49 21.53 1.66
CA TRP A 197 -16.27 22.83 2.29
C TRP A 197 -15.40 22.76 3.54
N SER A 198 -15.14 21.58 4.10
CA SER A 198 -14.29 21.43 5.30
C SER A 198 -12.86 21.91 5.11
N PHE A 199 -12.34 21.95 3.88
CA PHE A 199 -11.02 22.49 3.56
C PHE A 199 -10.92 24.01 3.86
N PHE A 200 -12.02 24.74 3.76
CA PHE A 200 -12.10 26.12 4.24
C PHE A 200 -11.95 26.20 5.75
N ASN A 201 -12.67 25.37 6.47
CA ASN A 201 -12.56 25.31 7.92
C ASN A 201 -11.11 25.01 8.32
N ARG A 202 -10.44 24.09 7.60
CA ARG A 202 -9.04 23.77 7.87
C ARG A 202 -8.12 24.96 7.64
N LEU A 203 -8.32 25.76 6.59
CA LEU A 203 -7.58 26.98 6.35
C LEU A 203 -7.79 27.99 7.49
N ILE A 204 -9.02 28.20 7.93
CA ILE A 204 -9.34 29.09 9.05
C ILE A 204 -8.61 28.62 10.32
N PHE A 205 -8.63 27.32 10.64
CA PHE A 205 -7.94 26.76 11.80
C PHE A 205 -6.42 26.93 11.75
N VAL A 206 -5.82 26.90 10.56
CA VAL A 206 -4.39 27.13 10.39
C VAL A 206 -4.07 28.63 10.48
N MET A 207 -4.86 29.48 9.83
CA MET A 207 -4.62 30.92 9.74
C MET A 207 -4.96 31.69 11.02
N SER A 208 -5.99 31.26 11.76
CA SER A 208 -6.48 31.97 12.94
C SER A 208 -5.40 32.23 14.00
N PRO A 209 -4.64 31.22 14.48
CA PRO A 209 -3.58 31.47 15.45
C PRO A 209 -2.40 32.28 14.87
N ILE A 210 -2.14 32.15 13.57
CA ILE A 210 -1.10 32.96 12.88
C ILE A 210 -1.51 34.44 12.86
N LEU A 211 -2.73 34.75 12.45
CA LEU A 211 -3.25 36.11 12.38
C LEU A 211 -3.33 36.78 13.76
N PHE A 212 -3.72 36.01 14.77
CA PHE A 212 -3.68 36.53 16.14
C PHE A 212 -2.26 36.81 16.62
N ALA A 213 -1.33 35.86 16.42
CA ALA A 213 0.05 36.02 16.91
C ALA A 213 0.85 37.11 16.17
N LEU A 214 0.62 37.31 14.85
CA LEU A 214 1.33 38.27 14.04
C LEU A 214 0.69 39.65 14.03
N PHE A 215 -0.65 39.73 14.07
CA PHE A 215 -1.38 41.00 13.81
C PHE A 215 -2.42 41.33 14.86
N ASP A 216 -2.54 40.50 15.94
CA ASP A 216 -3.54 40.62 17.02
C ASP A 216 -5.01 40.53 16.52
N TYR A 217 -5.25 40.02 15.30
CA TYR A 217 -6.60 39.77 14.79
C TYR A 217 -7.22 38.54 15.41
N ARG A 218 -8.36 38.71 16.08
CA ARG A 218 -9.15 37.63 16.67
C ARG A 218 -10.25 37.20 15.70
N ILE A 219 -10.10 36.02 15.13
CA ILE A 219 -11.16 35.39 14.31
C ILE A 219 -12.23 34.77 15.21
N VAL A 220 -11.80 34.15 16.33
CA VAL A 220 -12.69 33.56 17.34
C VAL A 220 -12.46 34.30 18.65
N ASN A 221 -13.53 34.84 19.22
CA ASN A 221 -13.49 35.44 20.54
C ASN A 221 -13.98 34.41 21.55
N SER A 222 -13.05 33.74 22.24
CA SER A 222 -13.33 32.74 23.26
C SER A 222 -12.43 32.96 24.47
N HIS A 223 -12.96 32.64 25.64
CA HIS A 223 -12.19 32.61 26.87
C HIS A 223 -11.50 31.25 27.06
N PHE A 224 -10.47 31.21 27.88
CA PHE A 224 -9.75 29.98 28.20
C PHE A 224 -10.71 28.87 28.68
N TRP A 225 -11.65 29.22 29.56
CA TRP A 225 -12.61 28.27 30.10
C TRP A 225 -13.58 27.72 29.05
N ASP A 226 -13.94 28.49 28.03
CA ASP A 226 -14.80 28.00 26.93
C ASP A 226 -14.12 26.84 26.20
N VAL A 227 -12.80 26.91 26.02
CA VAL A 227 -12.03 25.83 25.38
C VAL A 227 -12.00 24.59 26.25
N ILE A 228 -11.77 24.74 27.56
CA ILE A 228 -11.72 23.59 28.49
C ILE A 228 -13.11 22.94 28.64
N VAL A 229 -14.18 23.74 28.78
CA VAL A 229 -15.51 23.22 29.07
C VAL A 229 -16.23 22.70 27.84
N PHE A 230 -16.07 23.35 26.67
CA PHE A 230 -16.80 22.98 25.46
C PHE A 230 -15.97 22.26 24.44
N TRP A 231 -14.80 22.80 24.10
CA TRP A 231 -14.00 22.22 23.02
C TRP A 231 -13.27 20.93 23.43
N LEU A 232 -12.65 20.88 24.60
CA LEU A 232 -11.85 19.72 25.01
C LEU A 232 -12.71 18.44 25.16
N PRO A 233 -13.89 18.45 25.83
CA PRO A 233 -14.77 17.29 25.84
C PRO A 233 -15.28 16.92 24.44
N ALA A 234 -15.70 17.90 23.65
CA ALA A 234 -16.16 17.66 22.27
C ALA A 234 -15.07 17.00 21.41
N TYR A 235 -13.83 17.49 21.49
CA TYR A 235 -12.69 16.90 20.81
C TYR A 235 -12.43 15.46 21.25
N PHE A 236 -12.46 15.22 22.55
CA PHE A 236 -12.23 13.90 23.13
C PHE A 236 -13.29 12.88 22.66
N PHE A 237 -14.56 13.22 22.84
CA PHE A 237 -15.67 12.34 22.44
C PHE A 237 -15.73 12.15 20.92
N TYR A 238 -15.49 13.19 20.14
CA TYR A 238 -15.41 13.08 18.70
C TYR A 238 -14.26 12.16 18.26
N SER A 239 -13.08 12.32 18.86
CA SER A 239 -11.91 11.48 18.56
C SER A 239 -12.16 10.01 18.91
N MET A 240 -12.78 9.73 20.06
CA MET A 240 -13.17 8.37 20.46
C MET A 240 -14.23 7.79 19.53
N SER A 241 -15.29 8.56 19.24
CA SER A 241 -16.37 8.11 18.36
C SER A 241 -15.88 7.80 16.98
N MET A 242 -15.05 8.68 16.40
CA MET A 242 -14.49 8.48 15.06
C MET A 242 -13.65 7.20 14.99
N ARG A 243 -12.83 6.97 16.00
CA ARG A 243 -11.97 5.80 16.10
C ARG A 243 -12.76 4.51 16.26
N TYR A 244 -13.79 4.53 17.12
CA TYR A 244 -14.64 3.38 17.41
C TYR A 244 -15.57 3.05 16.22
N LEU A 245 -16.25 4.06 15.66
CA LEU A 245 -17.20 3.87 14.56
C LEU A 245 -16.52 3.54 13.22
N SER A 246 -15.25 3.94 13.03
CA SER A 246 -14.50 3.61 11.82
C SER A 246 -13.69 2.32 11.95
N SER A 247 -13.94 1.48 12.93
CA SER A 247 -13.19 0.22 13.14
C SER A 247 -11.67 0.41 13.10
N ASN A 248 -11.17 1.55 13.56
CA ASN A 248 -9.76 1.99 13.47
C ASN A 248 -9.20 2.20 12.05
N VAL A 249 -10.04 2.30 11.03
CA VAL A 249 -9.59 2.64 9.66
C VAL A 249 -9.11 4.10 9.60
N ARG A 250 -9.73 4.99 10.37
CA ARG A 250 -9.42 6.43 10.39
C ARG A 250 -9.41 6.98 11.82
N ASN A 251 -8.55 7.94 12.07
CA ASN A 251 -8.58 8.76 13.29
C ASN A 251 -8.53 10.25 12.93
N GLN A 252 -8.83 11.09 13.92
CA GLN A 252 -8.91 12.55 13.74
C GLN A 252 -7.58 13.16 13.30
N ARG A 253 -6.44 12.68 13.83
CA ARG A 253 -5.10 13.15 13.45
C ARG A 253 -4.85 12.98 11.95
N TRP A 254 -5.11 11.78 11.42
CA TRP A 254 -4.94 11.50 9.99
C TRP A 254 -5.90 12.31 9.12
N SER A 255 -7.14 12.51 9.56
CA SER A 255 -8.08 13.40 8.88
C SER A 255 -7.51 14.81 8.76
N GLN A 256 -7.00 15.37 9.85
CA GLN A 256 -6.40 16.72 9.84
C GLN A 256 -5.15 16.82 8.95
N ILE A 257 -4.29 15.78 8.93
CA ILE A 257 -3.12 15.74 8.05
C ILE A 257 -3.56 15.75 6.58
N ILE A 258 -4.52 14.90 6.21
CA ILE A 258 -5.04 14.81 4.85
C ILE A 258 -5.71 16.12 4.43
N ASP A 259 -6.54 16.71 5.30
CA ASP A 259 -7.17 18.00 5.05
C ASP A 259 -6.13 19.10 4.86
N THR A 260 -5.05 19.09 5.65
CA THR A 260 -3.94 20.04 5.49
C THR A 260 -3.24 19.89 4.14
N ILE A 261 -3.02 18.64 3.69
CA ILE A 261 -2.38 18.34 2.41
C ILE A 261 -3.21 18.84 1.24
N PHE A 262 -4.54 18.63 1.28
CA PHE A 262 -5.43 19.00 0.16
C PHE A 262 -5.93 20.45 0.20
N MET A 263 -5.99 21.09 1.37
CA MET A 263 -6.55 22.41 1.59
C MET A 263 -6.14 23.44 0.53
N PRO A 264 -4.85 23.65 0.20
CA PRO A 264 -4.45 24.69 -0.75
C PRO A 264 -4.96 24.47 -2.17
N TYR A 265 -5.28 23.24 -2.52
CA TYR A 265 -5.63 22.83 -3.89
C TYR A 265 -7.13 22.69 -4.11
N LEU A 266 -7.92 22.49 -3.05
CA LEU A 266 -9.36 22.21 -3.18
C LEU A 266 -10.23 23.43 -2.93
N ILE A 267 -9.76 24.42 -2.18
CA ILE A 267 -10.54 25.63 -1.83
C ILE A 267 -11.08 26.33 -3.08
N VAL A 268 -10.19 26.72 -3.99
CA VAL A 268 -10.59 27.46 -5.19
C VAL A 268 -11.50 26.63 -6.11
N PRO A 269 -11.20 25.36 -6.45
CA PRO A 269 -12.11 24.53 -7.23
C PRO A 269 -13.50 24.33 -6.61
N VAL A 270 -13.58 24.15 -5.30
CA VAL A 270 -14.87 24.02 -4.57
C VAL A 270 -15.68 25.30 -4.64
N LEU A 271 -15.05 26.46 -4.41
CA LEU A 271 -15.70 27.77 -4.57
C LEU A 271 -16.25 27.95 -5.97
N LEU A 272 -15.40 27.80 -6.99
CA LEU A 272 -15.81 28.00 -8.38
C LEU A 272 -17.01 27.11 -8.73
N GLU A 273 -16.99 25.84 -8.34
CA GLU A 273 -18.07 24.91 -8.66
C GLU A 273 -19.35 25.23 -7.89
N THR A 274 -19.24 25.66 -6.64
CA THR A 274 -20.39 26.08 -5.83
C THR A 274 -21.12 27.27 -6.46
N PHE A 275 -20.39 28.18 -7.10
CA PHE A 275 -20.94 29.32 -7.84
C PHE A 275 -21.23 29.04 -9.31
N HIS A 276 -21.42 27.77 -9.70
CA HIS A 276 -21.76 27.32 -11.06
C HIS A 276 -20.73 27.65 -12.16
N ILE A 277 -19.46 27.87 -11.78
CA ILE A 277 -18.34 27.97 -12.73
C ILE A 277 -17.84 26.56 -13.02
N HIS A 278 -18.51 25.86 -13.95
CA HIS A 278 -18.33 24.44 -14.19
C HIS A 278 -17.06 24.07 -14.96
N GLN A 279 -16.40 22.99 -14.54
CA GLN A 279 -15.39 22.31 -15.34
C GLN A 279 -16.08 21.31 -16.28
N ARG A 280 -15.93 21.51 -17.60
CA ARG A 280 -16.58 20.68 -18.62
C ARG A 280 -15.69 19.56 -19.19
N LYS A 281 -14.38 19.65 -19.06
CA LYS A 281 -13.44 18.71 -19.68
C LYS A 281 -13.00 17.64 -18.68
N PHE A 282 -13.26 16.39 -19.02
CA PHE A 282 -12.71 15.21 -18.35
C PHE A 282 -11.27 14.96 -18.82
N LYS A 283 -10.33 14.73 -17.87
CA LYS A 283 -9.00 14.21 -18.16
C LYS A 283 -8.79 12.93 -17.36
N VAL A 284 -8.48 11.84 -18.06
CA VAL A 284 -8.15 10.56 -17.44
C VAL A 284 -6.97 10.69 -16.48
N THR A 285 -7.10 10.07 -15.32
CA THR A 285 -6.03 10.06 -14.31
C THR A 285 -4.93 9.09 -14.73
N ASN A 286 -3.69 9.58 -14.88
CA ASN A 286 -2.55 8.71 -15.16
C ASN A 286 -2.14 7.96 -13.87
N LYS A 287 -2.12 6.62 -13.92
CA LYS A 287 -1.70 5.75 -12.82
C LYS A 287 -0.34 5.07 -13.08
N LYS A 288 0.30 5.34 -14.22
CA LYS A 288 1.63 4.79 -14.52
C LYS A 288 2.68 5.40 -13.58
N LYS A 289 3.57 4.56 -13.08
CA LYS A 289 4.73 5.02 -12.30
C LYS A 289 5.67 5.81 -13.19
N GLU A 290 5.91 7.06 -12.84
CA GLU A 290 6.98 7.85 -13.43
C GLU A 290 8.26 7.53 -12.65
N GLY A 291 9.16 6.79 -13.30
CA GLY A 291 10.36 6.18 -12.68
C GLY A 291 11.50 7.12 -12.34
N LYS A 292 11.31 8.44 -12.23
CA LYS A 292 12.39 9.38 -11.94
C LYS A 292 12.08 10.29 -10.77
N GLY A 293 13.02 10.27 -9.88
CA GLY A 293 13.34 10.99 -8.67
C GLY A 293 12.55 12.27 -8.33
N ILE A 294 12.72 12.66 -7.08
CA ILE A 294 12.29 13.94 -6.50
C ILE A 294 12.66 15.07 -7.48
N GLY A 295 11.72 15.41 -8.35
CA GLY A 295 11.91 16.44 -9.36
C GLY A 295 11.33 17.78 -8.88
N PHE A 296 11.61 18.83 -9.63
CA PHE A 296 11.11 20.18 -9.42
C PHE A 296 9.57 20.26 -9.21
N GLU A 297 8.80 19.38 -9.86
CA GLU A 297 7.34 19.29 -9.66
C GLU A 297 6.93 19.07 -8.20
N PHE A 298 7.66 18.24 -7.45
CA PHE A 298 7.36 17.98 -6.04
C PHE A 298 7.61 19.20 -5.17
N ALA A 299 8.71 19.95 -5.43
CA ALA A 299 9.02 21.17 -4.71
C ALA A 299 7.92 22.24 -4.89
N VAL A 300 7.36 22.38 -6.09
CA VAL A 300 6.26 23.32 -6.39
C VAL A 300 5.02 23.02 -5.55
N PHE A 301 4.64 21.73 -5.42
CA PHE A 301 3.50 21.33 -4.59
C PHE A 301 3.75 21.50 -3.08
N ALA A 302 4.98 21.64 -2.62
CA ALA A 302 5.28 21.92 -1.21
C ALA A 302 5.17 23.41 -0.85
N ILE A 303 5.28 24.34 -1.81
CA ILE A 303 5.37 25.79 -1.58
C ILE A 303 4.28 26.31 -0.65
N PRO A 304 2.96 26.05 -0.85
CA PRO A 304 1.93 26.59 0.04
C PRO A 304 2.11 26.16 1.50
N HIS A 305 2.51 24.92 1.72
CA HIS A 305 2.72 24.36 3.06
C HIS A 305 3.99 24.93 3.71
N VAL A 306 5.05 25.16 2.93
CA VAL A 306 6.29 25.81 3.41
C VAL A 306 6.02 27.25 3.82
N ILE A 307 5.24 28.00 3.05
CA ILE A 307 4.84 29.36 3.40
C ILE A 307 4.05 29.36 4.71
N LEU A 308 3.03 28.51 4.85
CA LEU A 308 2.24 28.41 6.07
C LEU A 308 3.08 27.98 7.28
N LEU A 309 4.05 27.08 7.09
CA LEU A 309 4.97 26.68 8.15
C LEU A 309 5.89 27.84 8.57
N ALA A 310 6.44 28.59 7.62
CA ALA A 310 7.28 29.75 7.91
C ALA A 310 6.49 30.85 8.65
N LEU A 311 5.25 31.12 8.23
CA LEU A 311 4.34 32.03 8.95
C LEU A 311 4.00 31.53 10.36
N SER A 312 3.78 30.21 10.53
CA SER A 312 3.53 29.61 11.86
C SER A 312 4.76 29.74 12.77
N ALA A 313 5.97 29.53 12.22
CA ALA A 313 7.21 29.72 12.97
C ALA A 313 7.43 31.20 13.37
N ALA A 314 7.22 32.14 12.45
CA ALA A 314 7.29 33.56 12.76
C ALA A 314 6.24 33.96 13.81
N ALA A 315 5.01 33.45 13.68
CA ALA A 315 3.94 33.65 14.66
C ALA A 315 4.32 33.10 16.06
N MET A 316 4.89 31.92 16.12
CA MET A 316 5.35 31.31 17.36
C MET A 316 6.45 32.14 18.03
N ILE A 317 7.46 32.56 17.27
CA ILE A 317 8.56 33.42 17.77
C ILE A 317 8.01 34.73 18.32
N ARG A 318 7.21 35.46 17.53
CA ARG A 318 6.61 36.73 17.95
C ARG A 318 5.73 36.56 19.18
N PHE A 319 4.92 35.49 19.21
CA PHE A 319 4.01 35.22 20.32
C PHE A 319 4.77 34.96 21.63
N VAL A 320 5.80 34.11 21.60
CA VAL A 320 6.60 33.80 22.77
C VAL A 320 7.37 35.02 23.27
N HIS A 321 7.96 35.83 22.38
CA HIS A 321 8.66 37.05 22.74
C HIS A 321 7.75 38.17 23.22
N GLY A 322 6.51 38.23 22.75
CA GLY A 322 5.55 39.29 23.08
C GLY A 322 4.63 39.00 24.28
N LYS A 323 4.65 37.81 24.83
CA LYS A 323 3.75 37.37 25.93
C LYS A 323 4.55 36.80 27.08
N TYR A 324 4.39 37.37 28.28
CA TYR A 324 5.13 37.01 29.48
C TYR A 324 4.20 36.65 30.64
N GLY A 325 4.67 35.78 31.54
CA GLY A 325 3.99 35.41 32.76
C GLY A 325 2.57 34.89 32.54
N TRP A 326 1.61 35.40 33.27
CA TRP A 326 0.21 35.01 33.17
C TRP A 326 -0.42 35.25 31.78
N ALA A 327 0.03 36.26 31.06
CA ALA A 327 -0.44 36.50 29.71
C ALA A 327 -0.08 35.35 28.75
N LEU A 328 1.12 34.78 28.89
CA LEU A 328 1.54 33.59 28.13
C LEU A 328 0.69 32.36 28.53
N PHE A 329 0.44 32.16 29.85
CA PHE A 329 -0.37 31.07 30.34
C PHE A 329 -1.80 31.10 29.77
N TYR A 330 -2.50 32.23 29.90
CA TYR A 330 -3.87 32.39 29.37
C TYR A 330 -3.94 32.30 27.84
N SER A 331 -2.86 32.65 27.16
CA SER A 331 -2.75 32.55 25.69
C SER A 331 -2.12 31.24 25.21
N SER A 332 -1.82 30.30 26.11
CA SER A 332 -1.20 28.99 25.79
C SER A 332 -1.97 28.16 24.79
N ILE A 333 -3.30 28.37 24.70
CA ILE A 333 -4.16 27.77 23.68
C ILE A 333 -3.70 28.13 22.26
N ILE A 334 -3.32 29.38 22.04
CA ILE A 334 -2.83 29.84 20.74
C ILE A 334 -1.51 29.13 20.41
N LEU A 335 -0.59 29.03 21.38
CA LEU A 335 0.65 28.30 21.21
C LEU A 335 0.41 26.81 20.92
N PHE A 336 -0.51 26.17 21.64
CA PHE A 336 -0.93 24.80 21.37
C PHE A 336 -1.39 24.62 19.93
N TRP A 337 -2.27 25.51 19.43
CA TRP A 337 -2.78 25.44 18.07
C TRP A 337 -1.69 25.70 17.01
N ILE A 338 -0.77 26.62 17.26
CA ILE A 338 0.37 26.86 16.37
C ILE A 338 1.20 25.57 16.25
N ILE A 339 1.60 24.97 17.37
CA ILE A 339 2.40 23.72 17.40
C ILE A 339 1.64 22.58 16.73
N HIS A 340 0.36 22.40 17.07
CA HIS A 340 -0.48 21.35 16.48
C HIS A 340 -0.60 21.48 14.96
N ASN A 341 -0.79 22.70 14.45
CA ASN A 341 -0.83 22.96 13.02
C ASN A 341 0.54 22.77 12.35
N MET A 342 1.63 23.18 13.00
CA MET A 342 3.00 22.95 12.50
C MET A 342 3.28 21.46 12.31
N VAL A 343 2.86 20.59 13.23
CA VAL A 343 2.98 19.13 13.06
C VAL A 343 2.28 18.67 11.77
N SER A 344 1.04 19.10 11.54
CA SER A 344 0.31 18.74 10.32
C SER A 344 0.97 19.30 9.04
N LEU A 345 1.55 20.50 9.11
CA LEU A 345 2.29 21.12 8.00
C LEU A 345 3.61 20.39 7.72
N PHE A 346 4.34 19.92 8.74
CA PHE A 346 5.51 19.06 8.55
C PHE A 346 5.15 17.76 7.81
N TYR A 347 4.06 17.10 8.20
CA TYR A 347 3.58 15.92 7.49
C TYR A 347 3.24 16.25 6.03
N ALA A 348 2.57 17.37 5.77
CA ALA A 348 2.25 17.81 4.42
C ALA A 348 3.51 18.04 3.58
N ILE A 349 4.53 18.67 4.14
CA ILE A 349 5.82 18.88 3.46
C ILE A 349 6.52 17.54 3.20
N PHE A 350 6.62 16.63 4.19
CA PHE A 350 7.19 15.31 3.99
C PHE A 350 6.45 14.51 2.92
N PHE A 351 5.13 14.61 2.89
CA PHE A 351 4.32 14.02 1.85
C PHE A 351 4.65 14.60 0.47
N MET A 352 4.72 15.92 0.34
CA MET A 352 5.00 16.62 -0.92
C MET A 352 6.43 16.42 -1.41
N LEU A 353 7.41 16.18 -0.53
CA LEU A 353 8.78 15.82 -0.93
C LEU A 353 8.83 14.48 -1.67
N GLY A 354 7.81 13.64 -1.52
CA GLY A 354 7.72 12.36 -2.19
C GLY A 354 8.78 11.34 -1.74
N ARG A 355 8.80 10.22 -2.42
CA ARG A 355 9.80 9.15 -2.25
C ARG A 355 10.12 8.56 -3.62
N PRO A 356 11.40 8.31 -3.97
CA PRO A 356 11.74 7.71 -5.23
C PRO A 356 11.21 6.26 -5.32
N ALA A 357 10.52 5.94 -6.41
CA ALA A 357 10.04 4.60 -6.71
C ALA A 357 11.07 3.89 -7.60
N TYR A 358 11.73 2.85 -7.05
CA TYR A 358 12.75 2.08 -7.77
C TYR A 358 12.20 0.84 -8.48
N ARG A 359 10.91 0.51 -8.28
CA ARG A 359 10.29 -0.71 -8.81
C ARG A 359 9.25 -0.39 -9.88
N ASN A 360 9.27 -1.16 -10.95
CA ASN A 360 8.32 -0.99 -12.06
C ASN A 360 6.98 -1.71 -11.80
N SER A 361 6.98 -2.80 -11.02
CA SER A 361 5.77 -3.56 -10.66
C SER A 361 5.59 -3.66 -9.15
N GLU A 362 4.35 -3.72 -8.71
CA GLU A 362 4.01 -3.93 -7.31
C GLU A 362 4.30 -5.37 -6.90
N ARG A 363 4.68 -5.54 -5.63
CA ARG A 363 4.85 -6.84 -5.00
C ARG A 363 3.70 -7.09 -4.04
N ILE A 364 3.00 -8.18 -4.30
CA ILE A 364 1.89 -8.62 -3.48
C ILE A 364 2.38 -9.75 -2.61
N ARG A 365 2.18 -9.63 -1.31
CA ARG A 365 2.51 -10.71 -0.37
C ARG A 365 1.66 -11.92 -0.69
N ALA A 366 2.31 -13.05 -0.89
CA ALA A 366 1.67 -14.32 -1.20
C ALA A 366 2.49 -15.45 -0.57
N GLU A 367 1.84 -16.31 0.21
CA GLU A 367 2.47 -17.45 0.89
C GLU A 367 1.91 -18.75 0.27
N GLU A 368 2.27 -18.98 -1.00
CA GLU A 368 1.84 -20.14 -1.80
C GLU A 368 2.95 -21.18 -1.90
N ASP A 369 2.58 -22.41 -2.14
CA ASP A 369 3.54 -23.48 -2.36
C ASP A 369 4.25 -23.30 -3.70
N ILE A 370 5.58 -23.40 -3.67
CA ILE A 370 6.43 -23.24 -4.85
C ILE A 370 7.43 -24.39 -4.93
N THR A 371 7.49 -25.04 -6.09
CA THR A 371 8.53 -26.02 -6.44
C THR A 371 9.55 -25.34 -7.35
N ILE A 372 10.81 -25.44 -7.01
CA ILE A 372 11.94 -24.86 -7.74
C ILE A 372 12.73 -25.99 -8.37
N GLN A 373 12.95 -25.95 -9.69
CA GLN A 373 13.64 -27.00 -10.44
C GLN A 373 14.83 -26.43 -11.22
N TYR A 374 15.98 -27.07 -11.04
CA TYR A 374 17.17 -26.79 -11.82
C TYR A 374 17.96 -28.07 -12.07
N LYS A 375 18.05 -28.54 -13.33
CA LYS A 375 18.63 -29.85 -13.70
C LYS A 375 18.01 -31.00 -12.86
N ALA A 376 18.81 -31.74 -12.12
CA ALA A 376 18.36 -32.81 -11.23
C ALA A 376 17.91 -32.31 -9.84
N LEU A 377 18.09 -31.02 -9.53
CA LEU A 377 17.73 -30.44 -8.22
C LEU A 377 16.26 -30.03 -8.19
N THR A 378 15.56 -30.43 -7.14
CA THR A 378 14.19 -29.98 -6.86
C THR A 378 14.08 -29.54 -5.41
N TYR A 379 13.49 -28.36 -5.19
CA TYR A 379 13.28 -27.80 -3.86
C TYR A 379 11.82 -27.40 -3.69
N GLU A 380 11.30 -27.70 -2.51
CA GLU A 380 9.98 -27.24 -2.07
C GLU A 380 10.18 -26.02 -1.15
N ALA A 381 9.39 -24.97 -1.35
CA ALA A 381 9.48 -23.73 -0.59
C ALA A 381 8.11 -23.02 -0.54
N ARG A 382 8.06 -21.85 0.10
CA ARG A 382 6.89 -20.98 0.06
C ARG A 382 7.23 -19.62 -0.50
N THR A 383 6.35 -19.07 -1.32
CA THR A 383 6.51 -17.70 -1.83
C THR A 383 6.44 -16.69 -0.67
N ALA A 384 7.19 -15.61 -0.79
CA ALA A 384 7.16 -14.47 0.14
C ALA A 384 6.35 -13.31 -0.44
N ASP A 385 6.58 -13.05 -1.71
CA ASP A 385 5.82 -12.09 -2.52
C ASP A 385 5.91 -12.46 -4.01
N VAL A 386 4.89 -12.02 -4.76
CA VAL A 386 4.78 -12.20 -6.21
C VAL A 386 4.54 -10.84 -6.87
N SER A 387 4.98 -10.70 -8.12
CA SER A 387 4.74 -9.51 -8.95
C SER A 387 4.78 -9.89 -10.43
N GLU A 388 4.27 -9.04 -11.32
CA GLU A 388 4.25 -9.32 -12.78
C GLU A 388 5.62 -9.73 -13.35
N ASN A 389 6.72 -9.17 -12.82
CA ASN A 389 8.07 -9.36 -13.35
C ASN A 389 8.99 -10.17 -12.43
N GLY A 390 8.48 -10.71 -11.34
CA GLY A 390 9.33 -11.45 -10.41
C GLY A 390 8.57 -12.06 -9.23
N LEU A 391 9.27 -12.92 -8.52
CA LEU A 391 8.78 -13.56 -7.30
C LEU A 391 9.89 -13.60 -6.25
N ALA A 392 9.50 -13.79 -5.00
CA ALA A 392 10.43 -14.14 -3.93
C ALA A 392 9.86 -15.32 -3.13
N PHE A 393 10.77 -16.13 -2.59
CA PHE A 393 10.40 -17.28 -1.76
C PHE A 393 11.35 -17.43 -0.58
N TRP A 394 10.89 -18.18 0.43
CA TRP A 394 11.65 -18.51 1.62
C TRP A 394 12.16 -19.92 1.58
N SER A 395 13.39 -20.13 2.02
CA SER A 395 13.96 -21.44 2.31
C SER A 395 14.55 -21.44 3.72
N GLU A 396 14.25 -22.44 4.52
CA GLU A 396 14.79 -22.56 5.88
C GLU A 396 16.31 -22.73 5.87
N LYS A 397 16.80 -23.46 4.89
CA LYS A 397 18.24 -23.70 4.68
C LYS A 397 18.71 -23.01 3.42
N PRO A 398 20.00 -22.61 3.34
CA PRO A 398 20.55 -22.12 2.10
C PRO A 398 20.53 -23.22 1.03
N ILE A 399 20.07 -22.90 -0.17
CA ILE A 399 20.00 -23.82 -1.31
C ILE A 399 20.85 -23.28 -2.46
N TYR A 400 21.40 -24.19 -3.24
CA TYR A 400 22.14 -23.84 -4.43
C TYR A 400 21.20 -23.56 -5.60
N LEU A 401 21.28 -22.35 -6.12
CA LEU A 401 20.64 -21.95 -7.39
C LEU A 401 21.67 -21.14 -8.20
N PRO A 402 21.91 -21.50 -9.47
CA PRO A 402 23.02 -20.94 -10.21
C PRO A 402 22.82 -19.47 -10.56
N GLU A 403 23.90 -18.72 -10.48
CA GLU A 403 23.92 -17.33 -10.91
C GLU A 403 23.77 -17.25 -12.45
N ASN A 404 22.91 -16.35 -12.92
CA ASN A 404 22.68 -16.03 -14.34
C ASN A 404 22.11 -17.16 -15.22
N LYS A 405 21.84 -18.34 -14.69
CA LYS A 405 21.15 -19.41 -15.44
C LYS A 405 19.63 -19.38 -15.17
N THR A 406 18.87 -19.97 -16.09
CA THR A 406 17.42 -20.06 -15.95
C THR A 406 17.05 -21.18 -15.00
N VAL A 407 16.14 -20.89 -14.08
CA VAL A 407 15.57 -21.79 -13.10
C VAL A 407 14.07 -21.86 -13.35
N GLU A 408 13.47 -23.02 -13.24
CA GLU A 408 12.05 -23.24 -13.38
C GLU A 408 11.36 -23.13 -12.01
N PHE A 409 10.22 -22.45 -11.98
CA PHE A 409 9.38 -22.26 -10.81
C PHE A 409 7.96 -22.73 -11.11
N VAL A 410 7.41 -23.58 -10.27
CA VAL A 410 6.02 -24.02 -10.35
C VAL A 410 5.31 -23.56 -9.09
N ILE A 411 4.38 -22.59 -9.23
CA ILE A 411 3.57 -22.10 -8.11
C ILE A 411 2.22 -22.78 -8.18
N THR A 412 1.77 -23.32 -7.04
CA THR A 412 0.49 -24.02 -6.93
C THR A 412 -0.33 -23.38 -5.82
N THR A 413 -1.58 -23.02 -6.14
CA THR A 413 -2.59 -22.54 -5.18
C THR A 413 -3.79 -23.51 -5.19
N SER A 414 -4.82 -23.23 -4.39
CA SER A 414 -6.05 -24.01 -4.39
C SER A 414 -6.79 -24.01 -5.75
N HIS A 415 -6.62 -22.98 -6.57
CA HIS A 415 -7.37 -22.79 -7.82
C HIS A 415 -6.49 -22.70 -9.07
N TYR A 416 -5.22 -22.33 -8.94
CA TYR A 416 -4.36 -21.99 -10.05
C TYR A 416 -3.01 -22.68 -9.95
N LYS A 417 -2.41 -23.00 -11.10
CA LYS A 417 -1.05 -23.52 -11.19
C LYS A 417 -0.33 -22.86 -12.35
N ALA A 418 0.86 -22.29 -12.09
CA ALA A 418 1.65 -21.63 -13.09
C ALA A 418 3.09 -22.13 -13.09
N ARG A 419 3.61 -22.40 -14.30
CA ARG A 419 5.01 -22.74 -14.55
C ARG A 419 5.72 -21.52 -15.15
N LEU A 420 6.82 -21.11 -14.55
CA LEU A 420 7.55 -19.87 -14.86
C LEU A 420 9.03 -20.16 -15.02
N GLU A 421 9.68 -19.43 -15.89
CA GLU A 421 11.14 -19.44 -16.00
C GLU A 421 11.71 -18.11 -15.53
N GLY A 422 12.78 -18.16 -14.74
CA GLY A 422 13.38 -16.94 -14.21
C GLY A 422 14.83 -17.11 -13.81
N LYS A 423 15.42 -16.01 -13.33
CA LYS A 423 16.80 -15.98 -12.82
C LYS A 423 16.84 -15.41 -11.42
N ILE A 424 17.66 -15.99 -10.56
CA ILE A 424 17.91 -15.43 -9.23
C ILE A 424 18.64 -14.09 -9.37
N VAL A 425 18.10 -13.07 -8.75
CA VAL A 425 18.65 -11.70 -8.79
C VAL A 425 19.17 -11.23 -7.44
N TYR A 426 18.72 -11.86 -6.35
CA TYR A 426 19.11 -11.47 -5.01
C TYR A 426 18.82 -12.56 -3.98
N VAL A 427 19.75 -12.77 -3.05
CA VAL A 427 19.62 -13.69 -1.92
C VAL A 427 20.03 -12.98 -0.63
N LYS A 428 19.27 -13.14 0.43
CA LYS A 428 19.56 -12.56 1.74
C LYS A 428 19.06 -13.44 2.87
N GLU A 429 19.88 -13.61 3.88
CA GLU A 429 19.47 -14.18 5.16
C GLU A 429 18.63 -13.17 5.96
N GLN A 430 17.55 -13.64 6.57
CA GLN A 430 16.63 -12.87 7.42
C GLN A 430 16.12 -13.78 8.55
N ASP A 431 15.38 -13.24 9.50
CA ASP A 431 14.89 -13.96 10.69
C ASP A 431 14.14 -15.26 10.40
N LYS A 432 13.50 -15.38 9.23
CA LYS A 432 12.74 -16.57 8.79
C LYS A 432 13.56 -17.53 7.91
N GLY A 433 14.87 -17.36 7.80
CA GLY A 433 15.73 -18.13 6.93
C GLY A 433 16.22 -17.34 5.71
N TRP A 434 16.40 -18.02 4.58
CA TRP A 434 16.97 -17.44 3.37
C TRP A 434 15.89 -16.97 2.39
N ARG A 435 15.89 -15.69 2.09
CA ARG A 435 14.97 -15.10 1.11
C ARG A 435 15.64 -14.98 -0.26
N TYR A 436 15.11 -15.73 -1.21
CA TYR A 436 15.52 -15.69 -2.61
C TYR A 436 14.57 -14.79 -3.40
N SER A 437 15.12 -14.00 -4.33
CA SER A 437 14.32 -13.19 -5.25
C SER A 437 14.70 -13.52 -6.68
N ALA A 438 13.71 -13.79 -7.51
CA ALA A 438 13.88 -14.14 -8.92
C ALA A 438 13.20 -13.11 -9.82
N ALA A 439 13.81 -12.84 -10.97
CA ALA A 439 13.20 -12.11 -12.07
C ALA A 439 12.67 -13.12 -13.10
N ILE A 440 11.40 -13.00 -13.44
CA ILE A 440 10.75 -13.83 -14.47
C ILE A 440 11.24 -13.38 -15.84
N ARG A 441 11.55 -14.33 -16.71
CA ARG A 441 12.13 -14.11 -18.05
C ARG A 441 11.24 -14.57 -19.18
N ALA A 442 10.69 -15.75 -19.08
CA ALA A 442 9.84 -16.34 -20.09
C ALA A 442 8.62 -17.02 -19.43
N VAL A 443 7.46 -16.83 -20.02
CA VAL A 443 6.21 -17.46 -19.64
C VAL A 443 5.37 -17.59 -20.90
N ASP A 444 4.83 -18.76 -21.18
CA ASP A 444 3.84 -18.93 -22.23
C ASP A 444 2.50 -18.27 -21.84
N GLU A 445 1.62 -18.05 -22.81
CA GLU A 445 0.37 -17.28 -22.60
C GLU A 445 -0.57 -17.97 -21.61
N GLU A 446 -0.63 -19.30 -21.53
CA GLU A 446 -1.50 -20.02 -20.59
C GLU A 446 -0.96 -19.89 -19.16
N ASN A 447 0.33 -20.20 -18.94
CA ASN A 447 0.97 -20.01 -17.64
C ASN A 447 0.97 -18.55 -17.20
N LYS A 448 1.05 -17.59 -18.13
CA LYS A 448 0.94 -16.16 -17.83
C LYS A 448 -0.45 -15.81 -17.30
N ARG A 449 -1.52 -16.32 -17.90
CA ARG A 449 -2.89 -16.14 -17.37
C ARG A 449 -3.02 -16.70 -15.97
N GLN A 450 -2.58 -17.95 -15.77
CA GLN A 450 -2.60 -18.59 -14.45
C GLN A 450 -1.79 -17.80 -13.42
N TYR A 451 -0.63 -17.29 -13.81
CA TYR A 451 0.21 -16.48 -12.94
C TYR A 451 -0.43 -15.14 -12.59
N MET A 452 -1.09 -14.47 -13.54
CA MET A 452 -1.83 -13.25 -13.26
C MET A 452 -2.99 -13.51 -12.29
N GLN A 453 -3.68 -14.65 -12.38
CA GLN A 453 -4.68 -15.05 -11.40
C GLN A 453 -4.05 -15.28 -10.02
N ILE A 454 -2.90 -15.96 -9.94
CA ILE A 454 -2.16 -16.14 -8.68
C ILE A 454 -1.78 -14.81 -8.05
N ILE A 455 -1.39 -13.80 -8.85
CA ILE A 455 -1.04 -12.47 -8.35
C ILE A 455 -2.28 -11.71 -7.85
N TYR A 456 -3.37 -11.71 -8.61
CA TYR A 456 -4.44 -10.74 -8.46
C TYR A 456 -5.76 -11.28 -7.91
N ASP A 457 -6.04 -12.59 -8.04
CA ASP A 457 -7.26 -13.18 -7.47
C ASP A 457 -7.09 -13.48 -5.97
N ARG A 458 -6.86 -12.42 -5.21
CA ARG A 458 -6.70 -12.46 -3.76
C ARG A 458 -7.02 -11.11 -3.12
N THR A 459 -7.25 -11.11 -1.82
CA THR A 459 -7.26 -9.88 -1.04
C THR A 459 -5.86 -9.28 -0.99
N HIS A 460 -5.77 -7.96 -1.03
CA HIS A 460 -4.47 -7.27 -0.90
C HIS A 460 -3.84 -7.50 0.49
N SER A 461 -2.54 -7.29 0.58
CA SER A 461 -1.73 -7.48 1.81
C SER A 461 -1.45 -6.17 2.56
N LEU A 462 -2.11 -5.07 2.19
CA LEU A 462 -1.96 -3.78 2.85
C LEU A 462 -2.77 -3.74 4.15
N PRO A 463 -2.37 -2.93 5.14
CA PRO A 463 -3.09 -2.80 6.40
C PRO A 463 -4.55 -2.39 6.18
N MET A 464 -5.46 -3.05 6.87
CA MET A 464 -6.90 -2.76 6.85
C MET A 464 -7.32 -1.82 7.98
N GLN A 465 -6.48 -1.66 8.99
CA GLN A 465 -6.68 -0.83 10.17
C GLN A 465 -5.40 -0.08 10.52
N MET A 466 -5.54 1.02 11.26
CA MET A 466 -4.39 1.78 11.75
C MET A 466 -3.71 1.06 12.91
N ASP A 467 -2.39 1.17 12.96
CA ASP A 467 -1.63 0.77 14.14
C ASP A 467 -1.89 1.77 15.27
N LEU A 468 -2.51 1.30 16.35
CA LEU A 468 -2.95 2.11 17.49
C LEU A 468 -1.81 2.59 18.38
N TRP A 469 -0.69 1.89 18.36
CA TRP A 469 0.44 2.14 19.25
C TRP A 469 1.46 3.12 18.69
N VAL A 470 1.37 3.44 17.39
CA VAL A 470 2.28 4.39 16.75
C VAL A 470 1.84 5.83 17.01
N THR A 471 2.70 6.60 17.65
CA THR A 471 2.48 8.03 17.89
C THR A 471 2.85 8.89 16.68
N ALA A 472 2.43 10.17 16.66
CA ALA A 472 2.87 11.12 15.63
C ALA A 472 4.40 11.32 15.63
N TYR A 473 5.01 11.27 16.81
CA TYR A 473 6.46 11.39 16.97
C TYR A 473 7.21 10.19 16.36
N ASP A 474 6.74 8.96 16.60
CA ASP A 474 7.31 7.74 16.02
C ASP A 474 7.23 7.76 14.50
N ASP A 475 6.09 8.17 13.94
CA ASP A 475 5.90 8.34 12.51
C ASP A 475 6.88 9.35 11.91
N MET A 476 7.05 10.51 12.55
CA MET A 476 7.99 11.54 12.09
C MET A 476 9.44 11.06 12.16
N LEU A 477 9.85 10.45 13.27
CA LEU A 477 11.19 9.89 13.42
C LEU A 477 11.49 8.80 12.39
N ARG A 478 10.52 7.90 12.17
CA ARG A 478 10.62 6.86 11.13
C ARG A 478 10.81 7.48 9.75
N ASN A 479 10.02 8.51 9.41
CA ASN A 479 10.11 9.21 8.14
C ASN A 479 11.49 9.84 7.95
N ILE A 480 11.97 10.59 8.94
CA ILE A 480 13.28 11.23 8.92
C ILE A 480 14.41 10.19 8.80
N LYS A 481 14.42 9.16 9.66
CA LYS A 481 15.44 8.10 9.65
C LYS A 481 15.50 7.38 8.29
N LYS A 482 14.34 7.05 7.70
CA LYS A 482 14.28 6.35 6.41
C LYS A 482 14.66 7.25 5.24
N ARG A 483 14.38 8.56 5.29
CA ARG A 483 14.82 9.52 4.26
C ARG A 483 16.33 9.74 4.28
N LEU A 484 16.93 9.79 5.44
CA LEU A 484 18.39 10.00 5.60
C LEU A 484 19.19 8.73 5.31
N LYS A 485 18.56 7.54 5.41
CA LYS A 485 19.24 6.27 5.15
C LYS A 485 19.50 6.11 3.65
N GLN A 486 20.77 6.08 3.26
CA GLN A 486 21.14 5.75 1.89
C GLN A 486 20.70 4.32 1.54
N PRO A 487 20.11 4.09 0.36
CA PRO A 487 19.73 2.76 -0.06
C PRO A 487 21.00 1.92 -0.28
N PHE A 488 21.27 0.99 0.63
CA PHE A 488 22.32 -0.01 0.42
C PHE A 488 21.84 -0.99 -0.65
N LYS A 489 22.52 -1.03 -1.78
CA LYS A 489 22.28 -1.99 -2.87
C LYS A 489 23.12 -3.24 -2.62
N ASP A 490 22.59 -4.16 -1.85
CA ASP A 490 23.16 -5.50 -1.80
C ASP A 490 22.95 -6.18 -3.15
N LYS A 491 24.06 -6.68 -3.73
CA LYS A 491 24.09 -7.30 -5.06
C LYS A 491 24.26 -8.82 -5.00
N ARG A 492 24.19 -9.42 -3.80
CA ARG A 492 24.42 -10.84 -3.63
C ARG A 492 23.34 -11.67 -4.33
N LYS A 493 23.77 -12.64 -5.10
CA LYS A 493 22.89 -13.58 -5.81
C LYS A 493 23.02 -15.02 -5.29
N MET A 494 23.97 -15.24 -4.38
CA MET A 494 24.22 -16.51 -3.71
C MET A 494 24.15 -16.34 -2.20
N PRO A 495 23.74 -17.39 -1.46
CA PRO A 495 23.83 -17.40 -0.01
C PRO A 495 25.29 -17.34 0.42
N ARG A 496 25.58 -16.57 1.44
CA ARG A 496 26.91 -16.51 2.07
C ARG A 496 26.83 -17.16 3.44
N ILE A 497 27.53 -18.27 3.60
CA ILE A 497 27.43 -19.15 4.75
C ILE A 497 28.75 -19.02 5.53
N PRO A 498 28.79 -18.39 6.70
CA PRO A 498 29.99 -18.31 7.53
C PRO A 498 30.37 -19.69 8.04
N MET A 499 31.67 -20.02 8.04
CA MET A 499 32.22 -21.31 8.45
C MET A 499 33.28 -21.21 9.52
N GLU A 500 34.20 -20.25 9.43
CA GLU A 500 35.28 -19.97 10.41
C GLU A 500 36.07 -21.21 10.86
N ARG A 501 36.49 -22.07 9.91
CA ARG A 501 37.17 -23.31 10.25
C ARG A 501 38.44 -23.56 9.44
N GLN A 502 39.38 -24.38 9.98
CA GLN A 502 40.54 -24.87 9.24
C GLN A 502 40.18 -26.01 8.31
N ILE A 503 40.65 -25.96 7.06
CA ILE A 503 40.51 -27.02 6.08
C ILE A 503 41.88 -27.41 5.53
N THR A 504 42.06 -28.70 5.24
CA THR A 504 43.30 -29.24 4.63
C THR A 504 42.94 -29.89 3.29
N PHE A 505 43.75 -29.62 2.28
CA PHE A 505 43.62 -30.16 0.94
C PHE A 505 44.40 -31.47 0.80
N THR A 506 44.07 -32.26 -0.23
CA THR A 506 44.71 -33.56 -0.49
C THR A 506 46.21 -33.47 -0.73
N ASN A 507 46.74 -32.33 -1.18
CA ASN A 507 48.14 -32.06 -1.38
C ASN A 507 48.88 -31.54 -0.12
N GLY A 508 48.21 -31.53 1.03
CA GLY A 508 48.78 -31.07 2.31
C GLY A 508 48.75 -29.54 2.53
N ALA A 509 48.28 -28.75 1.57
CA ALA A 509 48.04 -27.35 1.76
C ALA A 509 46.88 -27.14 2.76
N ALA A 510 46.93 -26.06 3.54
CA ALA A 510 45.91 -25.76 4.56
C ALA A 510 45.55 -24.28 4.52
N CYS A 511 44.30 -23.96 4.90
CA CYS A 511 43.83 -22.60 5.03
C CYS A 511 42.66 -22.53 6.05
N ARG A 512 42.33 -21.34 6.47
CA ARG A 512 41.11 -21.06 7.25
C ARG A 512 39.97 -20.71 6.28
N LEU A 513 38.94 -21.54 6.23
CA LEU A 513 37.69 -21.24 5.51
C LEU A 513 36.89 -20.23 6.31
N VAL A 514 36.71 -19.03 5.77
CA VAL A 514 35.96 -17.94 6.41
C VAL A 514 34.48 -18.04 6.08
N ASP A 515 34.16 -18.16 4.81
CA ASP A 515 32.79 -18.37 4.34
C ASP A 515 32.72 -19.13 3.02
N PHE A 516 31.53 -19.64 2.74
CA PHE A 516 31.22 -20.47 1.59
C PHE A 516 29.93 -20.03 0.93
N ASN A 517 29.89 -20.04 -0.41
CA ASN A 517 28.69 -19.69 -1.17
C ASN A 517 28.37 -20.66 -2.31
N TYR A 518 28.76 -21.92 -2.23
CA TYR A 518 28.71 -22.98 -3.23
C TYR A 518 29.66 -22.78 -4.43
N CYS A 519 29.80 -21.56 -4.95
CA CYS A 519 30.68 -21.26 -6.07
C CYS A 519 32.09 -20.89 -5.64
N TYR A 520 32.23 -20.35 -4.44
CA TYR A 520 33.50 -19.85 -3.93
C TYR A 520 33.69 -20.21 -2.46
N PHE A 521 34.94 -20.47 -2.10
CA PHE A 521 35.45 -20.48 -0.75
C PHE A 521 36.20 -19.17 -0.51
N SER A 522 35.85 -18.41 0.52
CA SER A 522 36.65 -17.31 1.03
C SER A 522 37.61 -17.87 2.09
N VAL A 523 38.91 -17.77 1.85
CA VAL A 523 39.93 -18.36 2.71
C VAL A 523 40.93 -17.31 3.19
N SER A 524 41.40 -17.46 4.44
CA SER A 524 42.52 -16.71 5.01
C SER A 524 43.63 -17.68 5.43
N ASP A 525 44.79 -17.12 5.79
CA ASP A 525 45.94 -17.88 6.31
C ASP A 525 46.36 -19.08 5.39
N PHE A 526 46.36 -18.83 4.07
CA PHE A 526 46.56 -19.87 3.07
C PHE A 526 48.03 -20.31 3.00
N ASN A 527 48.32 -21.49 3.52
CA ASN A 527 49.64 -22.12 3.48
C ASN A 527 49.70 -23.19 2.39
N THR A 528 50.47 -22.98 1.34
CA THR A 528 50.60 -23.87 0.19
C THR A 528 51.61 -24.98 0.40
N ASN A 529 52.33 -25.07 1.51
CA ASN A 529 53.42 -26.01 1.75
C ASN A 529 54.43 -26.10 0.59
N GLY A 530 54.64 -24.97 -0.13
CA GLY A 530 55.57 -24.89 -1.27
C GLY A 530 55.01 -25.40 -2.59
N SER A 531 53.77 -25.83 -2.68
CA SER A 531 53.11 -26.18 -3.94
C SER A 531 52.85 -24.92 -4.77
N GLN A 532 53.21 -24.99 -6.07
CA GLN A 532 52.91 -23.96 -7.07
C GLN A 532 51.55 -24.20 -7.76
N ASP A 533 50.78 -25.19 -7.29
CA ASP A 533 49.54 -25.56 -7.94
C ASP A 533 48.46 -24.47 -7.73
N ASP A 534 47.76 -24.13 -8.80
CA ASP A 534 46.60 -23.24 -8.78
C ASP A 534 45.28 -23.98 -8.46
N THR A 535 45.32 -25.32 -8.37
CA THR A 535 44.16 -26.17 -8.18
C THR A 535 44.33 -27.07 -6.97
N PHE A 536 43.33 -27.11 -6.08
CA PHE A 536 43.35 -27.87 -4.84
C PHE A 536 42.12 -28.77 -4.76
N ILE A 537 42.23 -29.95 -4.17
CA ILE A 537 41.12 -30.86 -3.96
C ILE A 537 40.83 -30.94 -2.45
N TYR A 538 39.63 -30.56 -2.08
CA TYR A 538 39.10 -30.73 -0.74
C TYR A 538 38.09 -31.86 -0.74
N ASN A 539 38.28 -32.90 0.06
CA ASN A 539 37.30 -33.98 0.23
C ASN A 539 36.40 -33.65 1.42
N THR A 540 35.08 -33.65 1.18
CA THR A 540 34.10 -33.54 2.26
C THR A 540 34.09 -34.81 3.13
N GLU A 541 33.41 -34.79 4.28
CA GLU A 541 33.27 -35.98 5.15
C GLU A 541 32.64 -37.19 4.42
N SER A 542 31.70 -36.97 3.54
CA SER A 542 31.10 -38.01 2.69
C SER A 542 32.00 -38.43 1.52
N GLY A 543 33.23 -37.96 1.46
CA GLY A 543 34.17 -38.29 0.38
C GLY A 543 33.89 -37.59 -0.95
N ILE A 544 33.08 -36.56 -0.98
CA ILE A 544 32.79 -35.78 -2.21
C ILE A 544 33.98 -34.85 -2.51
N PRO A 545 34.70 -35.02 -3.67
CA PRO A 545 35.80 -34.15 -4.01
C PRO A 545 35.33 -32.80 -4.53
N LEU A 546 35.74 -31.73 -3.90
CA LEU A 546 35.59 -30.36 -4.40
C LEU A 546 36.90 -29.92 -5.04
N VAL A 547 36.86 -29.61 -6.34
CA VAL A 547 38.00 -29.09 -7.09
C VAL A 547 37.96 -27.55 -6.98
N LEU A 548 38.92 -26.99 -6.29
CA LEU A 548 39.05 -25.56 -6.02
C LEU A 548 40.20 -24.96 -6.82
N LYS A 549 39.97 -23.81 -7.45
CA LYS A 549 40.99 -23.08 -8.20
C LYS A 549 41.15 -21.67 -7.64
N ARG A 550 42.38 -21.21 -7.52
CA ARG A 550 42.72 -19.84 -7.15
C ARG A 550 42.17 -18.86 -8.17
N THR A 551 41.54 -17.78 -7.71
CA THR A 551 41.02 -16.73 -8.60
C THR A 551 41.94 -15.51 -8.68
N GLY A 552 42.86 -15.36 -7.74
CA GLY A 552 43.64 -14.13 -7.54
C GLY A 552 42.84 -12.93 -7.06
N ILE A 553 41.57 -13.15 -6.67
CA ILE A 553 40.68 -12.10 -6.15
C ILE A 553 40.77 -12.09 -4.64
N TYR A 554 41.14 -10.92 -4.07
CA TYR A 554 41.23 -10.69 -2.66
C TYR A 554 40.10 -9.78 -2.20
N ILE A 555 39.49 -10.09 -1.05
CA ILE A 555 38.42 -9.32 -0.41
C ILE A 555 38.83 -8.87 0.99
N ARG A 556 38.07 -7.99 1.59
CA ARG A 556 38.29 -7.45 2.95
C ARG A 556 39.72 -6.94 3.17
N HIS A 557 40.15 -5.99 2.36
CA HIS A 557 41.48 -5.36 2.44
C HIS A 557 42.65 -6.33 2.20
N SER A 558 42.48 -7.27 1.26
CA SER A 558 43.48 -8.25 0.86
C SER A 558 43.79 -9.33 1.91
N SER A 559 42.99 -9.50 2.94
CA SER A 559 43.19 -10.53 3.97
C SER A 559 42.57 -11.89 3.61
N GLU A 560 41.64 -11.93 2.66
CA GLU A 560 40.93 -13.14 2.26
C GLU A 560 41.03 -13.34 0.74
N GLU A 561 41.42 -14.53 0.32
CA GLU A 561 41.46 -14.93 -1.10
C GLU A 561 40.21 -15.76 -1.45
N LEU A 562 39.71 -15.61 -2.69
CA LEU A 562 38.63 -16.44 -3.23
C LEU A 562 39.16 -17.62 -4.02
N LEU A 563 38.72 -18.83 -3.63
CA LEU A 563 38.91 -20.06 -4.42
C LEU A 563 37.61 -20.42 -5.12
N SER A 564 37.62 -20.63 -6.42
CA SER A 564 36.42 -21.01 -7.19
C SER A 564 36.24 -22.53 -7.22
N VAL A 565 35.02 -23.00 -7.04
CA VAL A 565 34.65 -24.42 -7.21
C VAL A 565 34.48 -24.71 -8.70
N VAL A 566 35.35 -25.57 -9.27
CA VAL A 566 35.41 -25.81 -10.72
C VAL A 566 34.44 -26.92 -11.14
N ASN A 567 34.23 -27.95 -10.32
CA ASN A 567 33.43 -29.13 -10.66
C ASN A 567 31.94 -28.99 -10.31
N LEU A 568 31.41 -27.75 -10.25
CA LEU A 568 30.06 -27.44 -9.79
C LEU A 568 28.97 -28.08 -10.66
N ASP A 569 29.20 -28.13 -12.00
CA ASP A 569 28.23 -28.70 -12.94
C ASP A 569 28.09 -30.22 -12.78
N ASP A 570 29.17 -30.95 -12.45
CA ASP A 570 29.13 -32.38 -12.15
C ASP A 570 28.40 -32.66 -10.82
N LEU A 571 28.70 -31.90 -9.76
CA LEU A 571 28.06 -32.01 -8.46
C LEU A 571 26.54 -31.70 -8.54
N THR A 572 26.16 -30.74 -9.37
CA THR A 572 24.75 -30.40 -9.62
C THR A 572 24.04 -31.50 -10.40
N GLY A 573 24.70 -32.05 -11.43
CA GLY A 573 24.15 -33.15 -12.25
C GLY A 573 23.91 -34.43 -11.45
N LYS A 574 24.75 -34.71 -10.45
CA LYS A 574 24.63 -35.84 -9.54
C LYS A 574 23.71 -35.60 -8.35
N ASN A 575 23.11 -34.42 -8.23
CA ASN A 575 22.25 -33.99 -7.09
C ASN A 575 22.93 -34.07 -5.72
N ILE A 576 24.25 -33.91 -5.65
CA ILE A 576 25.04 -34.02 -4.40
C ILE A 576 25.48 -32.66 -3.85
N ILE A 577 25.23 -31.57 -4.56
CA ILE A 577 25.71 -30.25 -4.18
C ILE A 577 25.18 -29.79 -2.80
N ASN A 578 23.98 -30.19 -2.42
CA ASN A 578 23.40 -29.82 -1.12
C ASN A 578 24.00 -30.65 0.03
N GLN A 579 24.51 -31.86 -0.27
CA GLN A 579 25.19 -32.69 0.73
C GLN A 579 26.49 -32.03 1.21
N ILE A 580 27.16 -31.28 0.34
CA ILE A 580 28.37 -30.56 0.67
C ILE A 580 28.18 -29.62 1.85
N LEU A 581 27.06 -28.92 1.90
CA LEU A 581 26.76 -27.99 3.01
C LEU A 581 26.57 -28.75 4.33
N VAL A 582 25.89 -29.90 4.28
CA VAL A 582 25.69 -30.76 5.47
C VAL A 582 27.03 -31.27 5.96
N ASP A 583 27.85 -31.78 5.06
CA ASP A 583 29.19 -32.32 5.38
C ASP A 583 30.11 -31.23 5.96
N ILE A 584 30.10 -30.04 5.37
CA ILE A 584 30.91 -28.93 5.87
C ILE A 584 30.43 -28.43 7.25
N LYS A 585 29.12 -28.48 7.56
CA LYS A 585 28.56 -28.07 8.87
C LYS A 585 28.71 -29.12 9.97
N ASN A 586 28.51 -30.39 9.68
CA ASN A 586 28.49 -31.46 10.70
C ASN A 586 29.85 -31.70 11.36
N THR A 587 30.94 -31.24 10.79
CA THR A 587 32.27 -31.35 11.40
C THR A 587 32.39 -30.50 12.66
N ASP A 588 31.57 -29.43 12.81
CA ASP A 588 31.59 -28.58 14.01
C ASP A 588 31.04 -29.29 15.26
N GLU A 589 30.14 -30.27 15.11
CA GLU A 589 29.55 -31.01 16.24
C GLU A 589 30.44 -32.13 16.77
N LYS A 590 31.50 -32.52 16.05
CA LYS A 590 32.41 -33.60 16.47
C LYS A 590 33.69 -33.10 17.12
N GLU A 591 34.03 -31.82 17.01
CA GLU A 591 35.20 -31.20 17.61
C GLU A 591 34.89 -30.34 18.86
N GLY A 592 33.64 -30.19 19.28
CA GLY A 592 33.15 -29.58 20.53
C GLY A 592 32.74 -30.68 21.51
#